data_4b9ab94c7abcdcc63944c16a18abc251
#
_entry.id   4b9ab94c7abcdcc63944c16a18abc251
#
_cell.length_a   1.000
_cell.length_b   1.000
_cell.length_c   1.000
_cell.angle_alpha   90.00
_cell.angle_beta   90.00
_cell.angle_gamma   90.00
#
_symmetry.space_group_name_H-M   'P 1'
#
loop_
_entity.id
_entity.type
_entity.pdbx_description
1 polymer ?
#
loop_
_entity_poly.entity_id
_entity_poly.type
_entity_poly.pdbx_seq_one_letter_code
_entity_poly.pdbx_strand_id
1 'polypeptide(L)'
;CLERSTVPGLEVVRTAENLGGAGGFHLGMRTAYERGLERIWVMDDDVVPAADCLEVLLAQDEDCLFSVREDAGGALAEKAATHFDLRRPWVVKPKTEMVETAYGTRAAMPERVELANVAFEGLMVRRAVVEAIGLPDPAFFIFYDDVDFALRARRAGFRIWALRDAVLVRQLPFDQQHDLAGWKGYYMYRNLFVVHARYGENVLVRLKPWLVALVVVLLSPVRGGRAEARNVVRAVRDARRLRVLSPEAAPPAPATGPGSG
;
A
#
# COMPACT_ATOMS: atom_id res chain seq x y z
N CYS A 1 11.87 23.50 3.48
CA CYS A 1 11.36 23.87 2.12
C CYS A 1 9.87 24.18 2.11
N LEU A 2 9.02 23.30 2.69
CA LEU A 2 7.55 23.47 2.65
C LEU A 2 7.03 24.74 3.35
N GLU A 3 7.68 25.19 4.42
CA GLU A 3 7.28 26.42 5.16
C GLU A 3 7.40 27.71 4.35
N ARG A 4 8.17 27.69 3.27
CA ARG A 4 8.33 28.83 2.35
C ARG A 4 7.52 28.69 1.06
N SER A 5 6.71 27.64 0.97
CA SER A 5 5.89 27.42 -0.21
C SER A 5 4.72 28.40 -0.24
N THR A 6 4.52 29.02 -1.40
CA THR A 6 3.41 29.95 -1.67
C THR A 6 2.26 29.24 -2.39
N VAL A 7 2.25 27.91 -2.42
CA VAL A 7 1.20 27.14 -3.09
C VAL A 7 -0.14 27.37 -2.36
N PRO A 8 -1.16 27.90 -3.03
CA PRO A 8 -2.47 28.11 -2.40
C PRO A 8 -3.06 26.79 -1.91
N GLY A 9 -3.64 26.83 -0.70
CA GLY A 9 -4.27 25.64 -0.10
C GLY A 9 -3.30 24.60 0.46
N LEU A 10 -1.98 24.83 0.41
CA LEU A 10 -1.00 23.95 1.04
C LEU A 10 -1.18 23.98 2.55
N GLU A 11 -1.36 22.83 3.15
CA GLU A 11 -1.30 22.63 4.59
C GLU A 11 -0.20 21.65 4.95
N VAL A 12 0.60 22.03 5.94
CA VAL A 12 1.68 21.20 6.47
C VAL A 12 1.28 20.65 7.83
N VAL A 13 1.06 19.35 7.89
CA VAL A 13 0.78 18.63 9.14
C VAL A 13 2.08 18.03 9.68
N ARG A 14 2.52 18.46 10.85
CA ARG A 14 3.73 17.96 11.50
C ARG A 14 3.38 17.04 12.65
N THR A 15 4.18 16.00 12.80
CA THR A 15 4.08 15.07 13.92
C THR A 15 5.28 15.20 14.83
N ALA A 16 5.09 15.03 16.13
CA ALA A 16 6.16 15.06 17.13
C ALA A 16 7.06 13.82 17.04
N GLU A 17 6.52 12.71 16.54
CA GLU A 17 7.20 11.44 16.44
C GLU A 17 7.22 10.94 14.99
N ASN A 18 8.18 10.06 14.68
CA ASN A 18 8.21 9.38 13.40
C ASN A 18 7.15 8.28 13.36
N LEU A 19 6.09 8.50 12.60
CA LEU A 19 4.97 7.56 12.43
C LEU A 19 5.22 6.54 11.30
N GLY A 20 6.34 6.64 10.58
CA GLY A 20 6.59 5.86 9.36
C GLY A 20 5.69 6.28 8.20
N GLY A 21 5.87 5.64 7.04
CA GLY A 21 5.04 5.91 5.86
C GLY A 21 3.56 5.60 6.10
N ALA A 22 3.26 4.46 6.74
CA ALA A 22 1.88 4.07 7.05
C ALA A 22 1.14 5.10 7.93
N GLY A 23 1.82 5.64 8.95
CA GLY A 23 1.25 6.69 9.79
C GLY A 23 1.11 8.02 9.06
N GLY A 24 2.02 8.35 8.14
CA GLY A 24 1.94 9.53 7.28
C GLY A 24 0.71 9.48 6.36
N PHE A 25 0.53 8.38 5.63
CA PHE A 25 -0.64 8.17 4.78
C PHE A 25 -1.94 8.13 5.58
N HIS A 26 -1.94 7.45 6.73
CA HIS A 26 -3.09 7.47 7.65
C HIS A 26 -3.49 8.90 8.02
N LEU A 27 -2.54 9.70 8.48
CA LEU A 27 -2.79 11.08 8.93
C LEU A 27 -3.25 11.99 7.79
N GLY A 28 -2.60 11.89 6.62
CA GLY A 28 -2.96 12.67 5.43
C GLY A 28 -4.38 12.33 4.94
N MET A 29 -4.70 11.05 4.79
CA MET A 29 -6.03 10.61 4.37
C MET A 29 -7.10 10.94 5.40
N ARG A 30 -6.80 10.81 6.71
CA ARG A 30 -7.71 11.22 7.79
C ARG A 30 -8.01 12.71 7.73
N THR A 31 -6.98 13.54 7.59
CA THR A 31 -7.16 14.99 7.48
C THR A 31 -8.05 15.37 6.28
N ALA A 32 -7.81 14.76 5.12
CA ALA A 32 -8.61 14.98 3.93
C ALA A 32 -10.08 14.51 4.14
N TYR A 33 -10.26 13.35 4.75
CA TYR A 33 -11.57 12.79 5.06
C TYR A 33 -12.36 13.69 6.03
N GLU A 34 -11.74 14.11 7.14
CA GLU A 34 -12.36 14.98 8.16
C GLU A 34 -12.77 16.36 7.59
N ARG A 35 -12.08 16.81 6.54
CA ARG A 35 -12.44 18.05 5.80
C ARG A 35 -13.56 17.87 4.79
N GLY A 36 -14.08 16.67 4.65
CA GLY A 36 -15.17 16.39 3.72
C GLY A 36 -14.77 16.35 2.26
N LEU A 37 -13.49 16.14 1.95
CA LEU A 37 -13.05 16.04 0.56
C LEU A 37 -13.58 14.76 -0.09
N GLU A 38 -14.17 14.91 -1.28
CA GLU A 38 -14.82 13.81 -1.99
C GLU A 38 -13.82 12.83 -2.62
N ARG A 39 -12.66 13.32 -3.04
CA ARG A 39 -11.58 12.50 -3.60
C ARG A 39 -10.28 12.78 -2.85
N ILE A 40 -9.54 11.73 -2.56
CA ILE A 40 -8.26 11.79 -1.85
C ILE A 40 -7.23 11.11 -2.74
N TRP A 41 -6.24 11.87 -3.20
CA TRP A 41 -5.13 11.37 -4.01
C TRP A 41 -3.85 11.39 -3.18
N VAL A 42 -3.20 10.25 -3.05
CA VAL A 42 -2.00 10.07 -2.22
C VAL A 42 -0.78 9.73 -3.08
N MET A 43 0.36 10.27 -2.70
CA MET A 43 1.65 10.01 -3.35
C MET A 43 2.80 10.22 -2.38
N ASP A 44 3.96 9.64 -2.71
CA ASP A 44 5.23 9.90 -2.02
C ASP A 44 5.87 11.20 -2.53
N ASP A 45 6.92 11.66 -1.85
CA ASP A 45 7.64 12.91 -2.16
C ASP A 45 8.70 12.74 -3.27
N ASP A 46 8.89 11.52 -3.77
CA ASP A 46 9.83 11.19 -4.85
C ASP A 46 9.14 10.98 -6.22
N VAL A 47 7.87 11.34 -6.36
CA VAL A 47 7.13 11.30 -7.61
C VAL A 47 6.58 12.67 -7.99
N VAL A 48 6.55 12.95 -9.31
CA VAL A 48 5.98 14.19 -9.86
C VAL A 48 4.90 13.83 -10.88
N PRO A 49 3.66 14.32 -10.70
CA PRO A 49 2.60 14.11 -11.67
C PRO A 49 2.91 14.79 -13.01
N ALA A 50 2.59 14.12 -14.13
CA ALA A 50 2.48 14.79 -15.42
C ALA A 50 1.41 15.89 -15.35
N ALA A 51 1.55 16.91 -16.18
CA ALA A 51 0.74 18.12 -16.11
C ALA A 51 -0.79 17.86 -16.20
N ASP A 52 -1.17 16.83 -16.96
CA ASP A 52 -2.56 16.40 -17.19
C ASP A 52 -3.00 15.23 -16.30
N CYS A 53 -2.12 14.68 -15.46
CA CYS A 53 -2.40 13.48 -14.66
C CYS A 53 -3.66 13.61 -13.81
N LEU A 54 -3.84 14.74 -13.11
CA LEU A 54 -5.01 14.98 -12.29
C LEU A 54 -6.29 15.10 -13.13
N GLU A 55 -6.23 15.75 -14.29
CA GLU A 55 -7.35 15.89 -15.22
C GLU A 55 -7.81 14.50 -15.71
N VAL A 56 -6.87 13.65 -16.12
CA VAL A 56 -7.14 12.27 -16.56
C VAL A 56 -7.83 11.47 -15.44
N LEU A 57 -7.35 11.59 -14.18
CA LEU A 57 -7.98 10.91 -13.04
C LEU A 57 -9.40 11.43 -12.78
N LEU A 58 -9.60 12.76 -12.79
CA LEU A 58 -10.89 13.37 -12.49
C LEU A 58 -11.95 13.15 -13.57
N ALA A 59 -11.53 12.86 -14.81
CA ALA A 59 -12.43 12.51 -15.92
C ALA A 59 -13.11 11.14 -15.73
N GLN A 60 -12.64 10.31 -14.78
CA GLN A 60 -13.19 8.97 -14.53
C GLN A 60 -14.15 8.97 -13.35
N ASP A 61 -15.22 8.18 -13.47
CA ASP A 61 -16.26 8.05 -12.42
C ASP A 61 -16.07 6.81 -11.51
N GLU A 62 -14.86 6.30 -11.43
CA GLU A 62 -14.53 5.13 -10.62
C GLU A 62 -14.18 5.53 -9.18
N ASP A 63 -14.42 4.61 -8.22
CA ASP A 63 -14.16 4.84 -6.79
C ASP A 63 -12.67 4.77 -6.43
N CYS A 64 -11.91 3.91 -7.11
CA CYS A 64 -10.47 3.75 -6.89
C CYS A 64 -9.73 3.83 -8.23
N LEU A 65 -8.89 4.83 -8.37
CA LEU A 65 -8.05 5.09 -9.52
C LEU A 65 -6.57 5.05 -9.13
N PHE A 66 -5.74 4.73 -10.09
CA PHE A 66 -4.30 4.63 -9.85
C PHE A 66 -3.52 5.23 -11.02
N SER A 67 -2.56 6.11 -10.70
CA SER A 67 -1.64 6.69 -11.67
C SER A 67 -0.49 5.72 -11.92
N VAL A 68 -0.14 5.52 -13.19
CA VAL A 68 0.97 4.65 -13.60
C VAL A 68 2.29 5.38 -13.45
N ARG A 69 3.33 4.70 -12.98
CA ARG A 69 4.66 5.29 -12.81
C ARG A 69 5.58 4.98 -13.99
N GLU A 70 6.26 6.03 -14.43
CA GLU A 70 7.43 5.95 -15.30
C GLU A 70 8.67 6.43 -14.53
N ASP A 71 9.85 5.97 -14.92
CA ASP A 71 11.10 6.55 -14.46
C ASP A 71 11.41 7.85 -15.22
N ALA A 72 12.46 8.56 -14.83
CA ALA A 72 12.87 9.80 -15.49
C ALA A 72 13.28 9.62 -16.96
N GLY A 73 13.52 8.39 -17.42
CA GLY A 73 13.80 8.03 -18.80
C GLY A 73 12.54 7.68 -19.62
N GLY A 74 11.35 7.68 -18.99
CA GLY A 74 10.09 7.31 -19.63
C GLY A 74 9.85 5.78 -19.71
N ALA A 75 10.65 4.98 -19.01
CA ALA A 75 10.40 3.55 -18.94
C ALA A 75 9.34 3.24 -17.87
N LEU A 76 8.45 2.29 -18.18
CA LEU A 76 7.42 1.86 -17.25
C LEU A 76 8.07 1.25 -15.99
N ALA A 77 7.84 1.86 -14.83
CA ALA A 77 8.41 1.48 -13.54
C ALA A 77 7.30 1.15 -12.53
N GLU A 78 6.23 0.47 -13.01
CA GLU A 78 5.03 0.23 -12.22
C GLU A 78 5.02 -1.15 -11.57
N LYS A 79 5.17 -1.17 -10.25
CA LYS A 79 5.19 -2.37 -9.41
C LYS A 79 3.80 -2.76 -8.86
N ALA A 80 2.73 -2.04 -9.19
CA ALA A 80 1.37 -2.46 -8.85
C ALA A 80 1.08 -3.84 -9.44
N ALA A 81 0.37 -4.67 -8.69
CA ALA A 81 0.12 -6.05 -9.10
C ALA A 81 -1.19 -6.17 -9.89
N THR A 82 -1.13 -6.80 -11.05
CA THR A 82 -2.29 -7.32 -11.77
C THR A 82 -2.79 -8.63 -11.15
N HIS A 83 -1.86 -9.42 -10.58
CA HIS A 83 -2.20 -10.64 -9.85
C HIS A 83 -1.55 -10.69 -8.47
N PHE A 84 -2.37 -10.97 -7.46
CA PHE A 84 -1.95 -11.09 -6.06
C PHE A 84 -2.54 -12.38 -5.45
N ASP A 85 -1.70 -13.37 -5.18
CA ASP A 85 -2.12 -14.73 -4.81
C ASP A 85 -1.96 -15.00 -3.30
N LEU A 86 -3.07 -15.12 -2.62
CA LEU A 86 -3.15 -15.56 -1.22
C LEU A 86 -3.90 -16.90 -1.08
N ARG A 87 -4.03 -17.65 -2.18
CA ARG A 87 -4.72 -18.95 -2.22
C ARG A 87 -3.76 -20.12 -2.26
N ARG A 88 -2.69 -20.03 -3.06
CA ARG A 88 -1.75 -21.13 -3.26
C ARG A 88 -0.63 -21.11 -2.22
N PRO A 89 -0.48 -22.17 -1.39
CA PRO A 89 0.52 -22.19 -0.31
C PRO A 89 1.98 -22.25 -0.81
N TRP A 90 2.22 -22.75 -2.02
CA TRP A 90 3.59 -22.84 -2.61
C TRP A 90 4.06 -21.53 -3.27
N VAL A 91 3.18 -20.56 -3.51
CA VAL A 91 3.56 -19.24 -4.04
C VAL A 91 4.28 -18.46 -2.96
N VAL A 92 5.59 -18.29 -3.10
CA VAL A 92 6.44 -17.65 -2.06
C VAL A 92 6.09 -16.16 -1.90
N LYS A 93 6.00 -15.43 -3.02
CA LYS A 93 5.65 -14.01 -3.04
C LYS A 93 4.22 -13.84 -3.56
N PRO A 94 3.30 -13.25 -2.77
CA PRO A 94 1.89 -13.09 -3.20
C PRO A 94 1.74 -12.28 -4.49
N LYS A 95 2.58 -11.27 -4.71
CA LYS A 95 2.63 -10.48 -5.94
C LYS A 95 3.25 -11.33 -7.05
N THR A 96 2.41 -11.92 -7.91
CA THR A 96 2.83 -12.88 -8.93
C THR A 96 3.00 -12.27 -10.32
N GLU A 97 2.33 -11.14 -10.57
CA GLU A 97 2.47 -10.37 -11.80
C GLU A 97 2.32 -8.89 -11.49
N MET A 98 3.09 -8.05 -12.16
CA MET A 98 3.09 -6.59 -12.01
C MET A 98 2.81 -5.93 -13.36
N VAL A 99 2.32 -4.70 -13.36
CA VAL A 99 2.03 -3.92 -14.58
C VAL A 99 3.27 -3.86 -15.48
N GLU A 100 4.44 -3.54 -14.94
CA GLU A 100 5.68 -3.46 -15.71
C GLU A 100 6.07 -4.80 -16.36
N THR A 101 5.82 -5.92 -15.71
CA THR A 101 6.14 -7.25 -16.26
C THR A 101 5.09 -7.75 -17.24
N ALA A 102 3.84 -7.34 -17.07
CA ALA A 102 2.74 -7.72 -17.94
C ALA A 102 2.80 -6.98 -19.30
N TYR A 103 3.19 -5.72 -19.29
CA TYR A 103 3.10 -4.86 -20.47
C TYR A 103 4.46 -4.38 -21.02
N GLY A 104 5.51 -4.33 -20.19
CA GLY A 104 6.85 -3.87 -20.57
C GLY A 104 6.96 -2.37 -20.83
N THR A 105 5.99 -1.76 -21.52
CA THR A 105 5.93 -0.32 -21.78
C THR A 105 4.52 0.22 -21.55
N ARG A 106 4.41 1.50 -21.21
CA ARG A 106 3.12 2.15 -21.04
C ARG A 106 2.29 2.16 -22.34
N ALA A 107 2.92 2.32 -23.49
CA ALA A 107 2.24 2.28 -24.78
C ALA A 107 1.58 0.93 -25.10
N ALA A 108 2.09 -0.17 -24.52
CA ALA A 108 1.50 -1.50 -24.68
C ALA A 108 0.33 -1.77 -23.69
N MET A 109 0.09 -0.88 -22.74
CA MET A 109 -1.03 -1.02 -21.82
C MET A 109 -2.36 -0.68 -22.50
N PRO A 110 -3.46 -1.37 -22.16
CA PRO A 110 -4.79 -0.87 -22.48
C PRO A 110 -5.05 0.45 -21.73
N GLU A 111 -6.08 1.19 -22.11
CA GLU A 111 -6.44 2.47 -21.47
C GLU A 111 -6.57 2.35 -19.95
N ARG A 112 -7.08 1.23 -19.49
CA ARG A 112 -7.17 0.91 -18.06
C ARG A 112 -6.89 -0.56 -17.76
N VAL A 113 -6.27 -0.81 -16.61
CA VAL A 113 -5.92 -2.15 -16.11
C VAL A 113 -6.48 -2.32 -14.71
N GLU A 114 -7.20 -3.40 -14.45
CA GLU A 114 -7.64 -3.72 -13.09
C GLU A 114 -6.45 -4.22 -12.26
N LEU A 115 -6.29 -3.66 -11.07
CA LEU A 115 -5.21 -4.00 -10.17
C LEU A 115 -5.68 -4.86 -9.01
N ALA A 116 -4.88 -5.86 -8.69
CA ALA A 116 -5.06 -6.70 -7.50
C ALA A 116 -4.43 -6.10 -6.25
N ASN A 117 -3.43 -5.24 -6.43
CA ASN A 117 -2.73 -4.53 -5.38
C ASN A 117 -2.05 -3.28 -5.93
N VAL A 118 -1.91 -2.25 -5.11
CA VAL A 118 -1.29 -0.95 -5.46
C VAL A 118 -0.28 -0.52 -4.41
N ALA A 119 0.52 0.49 -4.73
CA ALA A 119 1.25 1.31 -3.76
C ALA A 119 0.47 2.60 -3.47
N PHE A 120 0.80 3.30 -2.38
CA PHE A 120 0.23 4.64 -2.14
C PHE A 120 0.88 5.74 -3.00
N GLU A 121 1.79 5.38 -3.86
CA GLU A 121 2.38 6.28 -4.86
C GLU A 121 1.44 6.46 -6.06
N GLY A 122 0.36 7.23 -5.90
CA GLY A 122 -0.57 7.57 -6.99
C GLY A 122 -1.99 7.00 -6.88
N LEU A 123 -2.36 6.42 -5.74
CA LEU A 123 -3.73 5.97 -5.50
C LEU A 123 -4.66 7.15 -5.22
N MET A 124 -5.73 7.26 -6.00
CA MET A 124 -6.85 8.15 -5.74
C MET A 124 -8.08 7.34 -5.33
N VAL A 125 -8.72 7.72 -4.23
CA VAL A 125 -9.95 7.07 -3.76
C VAL A 125 -11.06 8.09 -3.51
N ARG A 126 -12.30 7.68 -3.71
CA ARG A 126 -13.46 8.44 -3.24
C ARG A 126 -13.62 8.30 -1.73
N ARG A 127 -14.24 9.30 -1.12
CA ARG A 127 -14.63 9.32 0.28
C ARG A 127 -15.39 8.06 0.69
N ALA A 128 -16.30 7.58 -0.14
CA ALA A 128 -17.09 6.36 0.09
C ALA A 128 -16.23 5.11 0.34
N VAL A 129 -15.04 5.03 -0.27
CA VAL A 129 -14.11 3.93 -0.01
C VAL A 129 -13.62 3.97 1.45
N VAL A 130 -13.21 5.15 1.93
CA VAL A 130 -12.77 5.31 3.33
C VAL A 130 -13.93 5.03 4.29
N GLU A 131 -15.14 5.43 3.97
CA GLU A 131 -16.34 5.15 4.76
C GLU A 131 -16.61 3.64 4.87
N ALA A 132 -16.38 2.91 3.79
CA ALA A 132 -16.63 1.47 3.75
C ALA A 132 -15.53 0.64 4.42
N ILE A 133 -14.26 1.02 4.26
CA ILE A 133 -13.13 0.16 4.67
C ILE A 133 -12.23 0.80 5.73
N GLY A 134 -12.43 2.06 6.07
CA GLY A 134 -11.57 2.83 6.98
C GLY A 134 -10.28 3.33 6.33
N LEU A 135 -9.40 3.86 7.15
CA LEU A 135 -8.12 4.48 6.77
C LEU A 135 -6.98 3.44 6.64
N PRO A 136 -5.83 3.80 6.05
CA PRO A 136 -4.61 2.99 6.14
C PRO A 136 -4.29 2.64 7.60
N ASP A 137 -3.85 1.41 7.86
CA ASP A 137 -3.56 0.95 9.23
C ASP A 137 -2.16 1.43 9.68
N PRO A 138 -2.05 2.43 10.58
CA PRO A 138 -0.77 2.98 11.00
C PRO A 138 0.12 1.98 11.75
N ALA A 139 -0.46 0.89 12.25
CA ALA A 139 0.27 -0.17 12.94
C ALA A 139 1.29 -0.89 12.04
N PHE A 140 1.18 -0.76 10.72
CA PHE A 140 2.19 -1.26 9.78
C PHE A 140 3.51 -0.50 9.87
N PHE A 141 3.51 0.77 10.19
CA PHE A 141 4.65 1.68 10.23
C PHE A 141 5.29 1.91 8.85
N ILE A 142 5.71 0.86 8.15
CA ILE A 142 6.27 0.88 6.79
C ILE A 142 6.03 -0.47 6.11
N PHE A 143 5.77 -0.48 4.81
CA PHE A 143 5.47 -1.63 3.95
C PHE A 143 4.14 -2.32 4.27
N TYR A 144 3.46 -2.76 3.24
CA TYR A 144 2.20 -3.53 3.27
C TYR A 144 0.96 -2.80 3.80
N ASP A 145 1.05 -1.56 4.24
CA ASP A 145 -0.10 -0.70 4.56
C ASP A 145 -0.95 -0.42 3.33
N ASP A 146 -0.32 -0.18 2.20
CA ASP A 146 -0.91 -0.08 0.86
C ASP A 146 -1.56 -1.40 0.42
N VAL A 147 -0.86 -2.52 0.62
CA VAL A 147 -1.39 -3.86 0.34
C VAL A 147 -2.63 -4.15 1.17
N ASP A 148 -2.58 -3.86 2.47
CA ASP A 148 -3.71 -4.04 3.39
C ASP A 148 -4.93 -3.21 2.94
N PHE A 149 -4.71 -1.94 2.61
CA PHE A 149 -5.76 -1.05 2.15
C PHE A 149 -6.38 -1.54 0.83
N ALA A 150 -5.58 -1.89 -0.16
CA ALA A 150 -6.04 -2.41 -1.44
C ALA A 150 -6.84 -3.72 -1.29
N LEU A 151 -6.39 -4.63 -0.42
CA LEU A 151 -7.10 -5.89 -0.16
C LEU A 151 -8.44 -5.65 0.56
N ARG A 152 -8.52 -4.67 1.48
CA ARG A 152 -9.78 -4.28 2.11
C ARG A 152 -10.74 -3.69 1.08
N ALA A 153 -10.27 -2.76 0.23
CA ALA A 153 -11.09 -2.16 -0.82
C ALA A 153 -11.69 -3.22 -1.75
N ARG A 154 -10.85 -4.12 -2.26
CA ARG A 154 -11.31 -5.20 -3.14
C ARG A 154 -12.28 -6.17 -2.46
N ARG A 155 -12.08 -6.49 -1.19
CA ARG A 155 -13.02 -7.34 -0.42
C ARG A 155 -14.36 -6.67 -0.15
N ALA A 156 -14.38 -5.35 -0.10
CA ALA A 156 -15.60 -4.55 -0.02
C ALA A 156 -16.31 -4.38 -1.39
N GLY A 157 -15.73 -4.91 -2.47
CA GLY A 157 -16.31 -4.88 -3.81
C GLY A 157 -15.79 -3.74 -4.70
N PHE A 158 -14.90 -2.89 -4.21
CA PHE A 158 -14.29 -1.84 -5.02
C PHE A 158 -13.26 -2.41 -5.99
N ARG A 159 -13.27 -1.90 -7.22
CA ARG A 159 -12.27 -2.23 -8.25
C ARG A 159 -11.27 -1.09 -8.33
N ILE A 160 -9.99 -1.43 -8.45
CA ILE A 160 -8.90 -0.44 -8.55
C ILE A 160 -8.42 -0.43 -9.99
N TRP A 161 -8.47 0.73 -10.64
CA TRP A 161 -8.11 0.89 -12.03
C TRP A 161 -6.86 1.72 -12.22
N ALA A 162 -5.79 1.11 -12.73
CA ALA A 162 -4.67 1.86 -13.28
C ALA A 162 -5.08 2.48 -14.61
N LEU A 163 -4.83 3.77 -14.77
CA LEU A 163 -5.07 4.50 -16.00
C LEU A 163 -3.75 4.71 -16.74
N ARG A 164 -3.65 4.20 -17.98
CA ARG A 164 -2.45 4.32 -18.82
C ARG A 164 -1.96 5.76 -18.96
N ASP A 165 -2.89 6.71 -19.08
CA ASP A 165 -2.58 8.09 -19.41
C ASP A 165 -2.47 9.01 -18.18
N ALA A 166 -2.80 8.51 -16.97
CA ALA A 166 -2.51 9.18 -15.70
C ALA A 166 -1.10 8.82 -15.23
N VAL A 167 -0.12 9.70 -15.48
CA VAL A 167 1.30 9.38 -15.30
C VAL A 167 1.91 10.11 -14.10
N LEU A 168 2.66 9.37 -13.30
CA LEU A 168 3.61 9.89 -12.31
C LEU A 168 5.04 9.60 -12.77
N VAL A 169 5.91 10.60 -12.71
CA VAL A 169 7.34 10.44 -13.02
C VAL A 169 8.12 10.30 -11.73
N ARG A 170 8.76 9.15 -11.55
CA ARG A 170 9.60 8.87 -10.40
C ARG A 170 10.94 9.59 -10.51
N GLN A 171 11.31 10.34 -9.47
CA GLN A 171 12.51 11.17 -9.45
C GLN A 171 13.75 10.42 -8.97
N LEU A 172 13.57 9.37 -8.17
CA LEU A 172 14.66 8.57 -7.62
C LEU A 172 14.65 7.16 -8.20
N PRO A 173 15.83 6.57 -8.46
CA PRO A 173 15.93 5.16 -8.86
C PRO A 173 15.28 4.25 -7.81
N PHE A 174 14.58 3.23 -8.26
CA PHE A 174 14.01 2.22 -7.35
C PHE A 174 15.14 1.28 -6.88
N ASP A 175 15.85 1.68 -5.84
CA ASP A 175 16.85 0.83 -5.18
C ASP A 175 16.29 0.32 -3.84
N GLN A 176 15.46 -0.71 -3.91
CA GLN A 176 15.09 -1.46 -2.70
C GLN A 176 16.22 -2.42 -2.35
N GLN A 177 17.22 -1.93 -1.64
CA GLN A 177 18.15 -2.81 -0.98
C GLN A 177 17.42 -3.61 0.09
N HIS A 178 17.26 -4.90 -0.18
CA HIS A 178 16.59 -5.84 0.72
C HIS A 178 17.52 -6.25 1.85
N ASP A 179 17.94 -5.31 2.69
CA ASP A 179 18.64 -5.65 3.94
C ASP A 179 17.67 -6.28 4.94
N LEU A 180 17.50 -7.61 4.82
CA LEU A 180 16.64 -8.38 5.72
C LEU A 180 17.20 -8.49 7.13
N ALA A 181 18.51 -8.20 7.31
CA ALA A 181 19.16 -8.15 8.62
C ALA A 181 18.91 -6.83 9.36
N GLY A 182 18.67 -5.74 8.63
CA GLY A 182 18.38 -4.42 9.16
C GLY A 182 16.97 -4.29 9.75
N TRP A 183 16.67 -3.12 10.29
CA TRP A 183 15.38 -2.83 10.92
C TRP A 183 14.19 -2.92 9.94
N LYS A 184 14.41 -2.59 8.67
CA LYS A 184 13.39 -2.71 7.61
C LYS A 184 13.00 -4.18 7.39
N GLY A 185 13.96 -5.11 7.50
CA GLY A 185 13.70 -6.54 7.39
C GLY A 185 12.71 -7.07 8.42
N TYR A 186 12.76 -6.56 9.66
CA TYR A 186 11.77 -6.88 10.67
C TYR A 186 10.34 -6.51 10.23
N TYR A 187 10.13 -5.29 9.72
CA TYR A 187 8.80 -4.84 9.25
C TYR A 187 8.36 -5.61 8.01
N MET A 188 9.26 -5.89 7.06
CA MET A 188 8.95 -6.70 5.89
C MET A 188 8.39 -8.07 6.27
N TYR A 189 9.05 -8.79 7.20
CA TYR A 189 8.56 -10.08 7.66
C TYR A 189 7.27 -9.94 8.48
N ARG A 190 7.23 -9.03 9.45
CA ARG A 190 6.05 -8.84 10.32
C ARG A 190 4.80 -8.56 9.49
N ASN A 191 4.89 -7.61 8.57
CA ASN A 191 3.74 -7.15 7.81
C ASN A 191 3.32 -8.17 6.74
N LEU A 192 4.27 -8.85 6.09
CA LEU A 192 3.96 -10.01 5.25
C LEU A 192 3.18 -11.08 6.03
N PHE A 193 3.58 -11.36 7.27
CA PHE A 193 2.91 -12.32 8.12
C PHE A 193 1.51 -11.87 8.54
N VAL A 194 1.34 -10.57 8.81
CA VAL A 194 0.03 -9.96 9.05
C VAL A 194 -0.88 -10.15 7.84
N VAL A 195 -0.40 -9.82 6.63
CA VAL A 195 -1.17 -9.98 5.39
C VAL A 195 -1.60 -11.43 5.18
N HIS A 196 -0.71 -12.41 5.37
CA HIS A 196 -1.08 -13.82 5.27
C HIS A 196 -2.12 -14.23 6.32
N ALA A 197 -1.99 -13.74 7.55
CA ALA A 197 -2.92 -14.07 8.64
C ALA A 197 -4.31 -13.43 8.44
N ARG A 198 -4.37 -12.17 7.98
CA ARG A 198 -5.62 -11.44 7.73
C ARG A 198 -6.33 -11.94 6.46
N TYR A 199 -5.58 -12.18 5.39
CA TYR A 199 -6.11 -12.30 4.04
C TYR A 199 -5.92 -13.65 3.39
N GLY A 200 -5.12 -14.56 3.98
CA GLY A 200 -4.96 -15.91 3.46
C GLY A 200 -6.29 -16.63 3.27
N GLU A 201 -6.53 -17.17 2.06
CA GLU A 201 -7.81 -17.75 1.69
C GLU A 201 -8.04 -19.16 2.25
N ASN A 202 -6.96 -19.78 2.76
CA ASN A 202 -7.04 -21.09 3.41
C ASN A 202 -6.02 -21.23 4.55
N VAL A 203 -6.18 -22.28 5.35
CA VAL A 203 -5.37 -22.52 6.54
C VAL A 203 -3.87 -22.65 6.19
N LEU A 204 -3.52 -23.30 5.09
CA LEU A 204 -2.13 -23.50 4.70
C LEU A 204 -1.43 -22.16 4.39
N VAL A 205 -2.12 -21.26 3.68
CA VAL A 205 -1.60 -19.92 3.41
C VAL A 205 -1.48 -19.11 4.70
N ARG A 206 -2.43 -19.21 5.62
CA ARG A 206 -2.36 -18.53 6.94
C ARG A 206 -1.24 -19.09 7.84
N LEU A 207 -0.87 -20.34 7.69
CA LEU A 207 0.23 -20.97 8.41
C LEU A 207 1.60 -20.78 7.76
N LYS A 208 1.64 -20.38 6.48
CA LYS A 208 2.87 -20.18 5.72
C LYS A 208 3.93 -19.29 6.42
N PRO A 209 3.57 -18.18 7.15
CA PRO A 209 4.53 -17.41 7.92
C PRO A 209 5.39 -18.23 8.88
N TRP A 210 4.81 -19.26 9.50
CA TRP A 210 5.51 -20.17 10.41
C TRP A 210 6.54 -21.02 9.66
N LEU A 211 6.17 -21.53 8.49
CA LEU A 211 7.09 -22.31 7.66
C LEU A 211 8.24 -21.43 7.17
N VAL A 212 7.95 -20.21 6.71
CA VAL A 212 8.98 -19.25 6.29
C VAL A 212 9.93 -18.95 7.45
N ALA A 213 9.39 -18.68 8.64
CA ALA A 213 10.20 -18.40 9.82
C ALA A 213 11.10 -19.60 10.19
N LEU A 214 10.56 -20.81 10.15
CA LEU A 214 11.34 -22.03 10.41
C LEU A 214 12.49 -22.18 9.41
N VAL A 215 12.21 -22.04 8.12
CA VAL A 215 13.23 -22.16 7.06
C VAL A 215 14.32 -21.10 7.22
N VAL A 216 13.95 -19.84 7.46
CA VAL A 216 14.93 -18.76 7.67
C VAL A 216 15.81 -19.03 8.89
N VAL A 217 15.23 -19.48 10.01
CA VAL A 217 15.98 -19.79 11.23
C VAL A 217 16.93 -20.97 11.01
N LEU A 218 16.47 -22.05 10.36
CA LEU A 218 17.31 -23.24 10.08
C LEU A 218 18.46 -22.93 9.13
N LEU A 219 18.24 -22.05 8.13
CA LEU A 219 19.28 -21.68 7.16
C LEU A 219 20.20 -20.55 7.67
N SER A 220 19.86 -19.88 8.76
CA SER A 220 20.61 -18.73 9.28
C SER A 220 22.09 -19.02 9.59
N PRO A 221 22.49 -20.21 10.12
CA PRO A 221 23.90 -20.52 10.36
C PRO A 221 24.73 -20.53 9.07
N VAL A 222 24.15 -21.06 7.97
CA VAL A 222 24.84 -21.18 6.67
C VAL A 222 24.90 -19.86 5.94
N ARG A 223 23.87 -19.01 6.10
CA ARG A 223 23.76 -17.70 5.43
C ARG A 223 24.39 -16.55 6.22
N GLY A 224 24.98 -16.80 7.39
CA GLY A 224 25.52 -15.76 8.26
C GLY A 224 24.46 -14.84 8.88
N GLY A 225 23.19 -15.24 8.84
CA GLY A 225 22.01 -14.39 9.06
C GLY A 225 21.43 -14.42 10.48
N ARG A 226 22.24 -14.42 11.55
CA ARG A 226 21.69 -14.36 12.94
C ARG A 226 20.78 -13.16 13.19
N ALA A 227 21.04 -12.03 12.53
CA ALA A 227 20.21 -10.83 12.66
C ALA A 227 18.87 -11.01 11.94
N GLU A 228 18.88 -11.58 10.73
CA GLU A 228 17.67 -11.94 9.99
C GLU A 228 16.82 -12.94 10.77
N ALA A 229 17.42 -13.99 11.33
CA ALA A 229 16.70 -14.98 12.15
C ALA A 229 16.01 -14.34 13.37
N ARG A 230 16.68 -13.39 14.05
CA ARG A 230 16.08 -12.64 15.15
C ARG A 230 14.89 -11.78 14.68
N ASN A 231 15.05 -11.11 13.55
CA ASN A 231 13.96 -10.31 12.95
C ASN A 231 12.75 -11.17 12.65
N VAL A 232 12.94 -12.34 12.04
CA VAL A 232 11.84 -13.27 11.68
C VAL A 232 11.13 -13.82 12.91
N VAL A 233 11.86 -14.27 13.92
CA VAL A 233 11.27 -14.79 15.17
C VAL A 233 10.44 -13.71 15.88
N ARG A 234 10.98 -12.49 15.96
CA ARG A 234 10.28 -11.34 16.51
C ARG A 234 9.04 -10.99 15.69
N ALA A 235 9.19 -10.96 14.36
CA ALA A 235 8.13 -10.65 13.41
C ALA A 235 6.94 -11.61 13.53
N VAL A 236 7.19 -12.93 13.61
CA VAL A 236 6.12 -13.94 13.80
C VAL A 236 5.34 -13.72 15.09
N ARG A 237 6.06 -13.43 16.18
CA ARG A 237 5.41 -13.17 17.47
C ARG A 237 4.55 -11.92 17.45
N ASP A 238 5.09 -10.83 16.89
CA ASP A 238 4.44 -9.51 16.91
C ASP A 238 3.31 -9.42 15.88
N ALA A 239 3.42 -10.12 14.74
CA ALA A 239 2.35 -10.22 13.74
C ALA A 239 1.04 -10.78 14.29
N ARG A 240 1.11 -11.63 15.33
CA ARG A 240 -0.10 -12.17 16.00
C ARG A 240 -0.95 -11.09 16.64
N ARG A 241 -0.31 -10.02 17.16
CA ARG A 241 -1.00 -8.89 17.80
C ARG A 241 -1.71 -8.01 16.80
N LEU A 242 -1.22 -7.99 15.55
CA LEU A 242 -1.74 -7.17 14.45
C LEU A 242 -2.69 -7.94 13.50
N ARG A 243 -3.23 -9.08 13.93
CA ARG A 243 -4.18 -9.85 13.09
C ARG A 243 -5.49 -9.13 12.83
N VAL A 244 -5.89 -8.27 13.75
CA VAL A 244 -7.07 -7.43 13.64
C VAL A 244 -6.64 -6.04 13.20
N LEU A 245 -7.50 -5.36 12.44
CA LEU A 245 -7.31 -3.96 12.06
C LEU A 245 -7.22 -3.10 13.32
N SER A 246 -6.31 -2.12 13.32
CA SER A 246 -6.22 -1.19 14.45
C SER A 246 -7.48 -0.33 14.57
N PRO A 247 -7.87 0.10 15.77
CA PRO A 247 -9.04 0.97 15.95
C PRO A 247 -8.96 2.26 15.14
N GLU A 248 -7.77 2.82 14.98
CA GLU A 248 -7.53 4.05 14.23
C GLU A 248 -7.82 3.89 12.73
N ALA A 249 -7.65 2.68 12.21
CA ALA A 249 -7.90 2.37 10.80
C ALA A 249 -9.33 1.85 10.55
N ALA A 250 -10.12 1.61 11.59
CA ALA A 250 -11.49 1.11 11.43
C ALA A 250 -12.36 2.12 10.65
N PRO A 251 -13.38 1.65 9.90
CA PRO A 251 -14.34 2.53 9.27
C PRO A 251 -14.96 3.48 10.29
N PRO A 252 -15.23 4.74 9.92
CA PRO A 252 -15.93 5.66 10.80
C PRO A 252 -17.32 5.07 11.17
N ALA A 253 -17.77 5.37 12.38
CA ALA A 253 -19.13 4.97 12.76
C ALA A 253 -20.14 5.56 11.76
N PRO A 254 -21.16 4.80 11.35
CA PRO A 254 -22.22 5.34 10.49
C PRO A 254 -22.80 6.59 11.16
N ALA A 255 -22.92 7.68 10.37
CA ALA A 255 -23.54 8.90 10.86
C ALA A 255 -24.93 8.53 11.41
N THR A 256 -25.13 8.70 12.70
CA THR A 256 -26.47 8.59 13.30
C THR A 256 -27.29 9.70 12.67
N GLY A 257 -28.17 9.32 11.73
CA GLY A 257 -29.10 10.28 11.12
C GLY A 257 -29.80 11.06 12.22
N PRO A 258 -30.18 12.34 11.97
CA PRO A 258 -30.95 13.10 12.92
C PRO A 258 -32.21 12.29 13.24
N GLY A 259 -32.37 11.93 14.52
CA GLY A 259 -33.50 11.15 14.99
C GLY A 259 -34.79 11.82 14.51
N SER A 260 -35.59 11.03 13.78
CA SER A 260 -36.96 11.42 13.49
C SER A 260 -37.68 11.55 14.83
N GLY A 261 -37.72 12.79 15.34
CA GLY A 261 -38.56 13.20 16.44
C GLY A 261 -39.85 13.77 15.91
#